data_96563115c94727c05db0b16310174dfb
#
_entry.id   96563115c94727c05db0b16310174dfb
#
_cell.length_a   1.000
_cell.length_b   1.000
_cell.length_c   1.000
_cell.angle_alpha   90.00
_cell.angle_beta   90.00
_cell.angle_gamma   90.00
#
_symmetry.space_group_name_H-M   'P 1'
#
loop_
_entity.id
_entity.type
_entity.pdbx_description
1 polymer ?
#
loop_
_entity_poly.entity_id
_entity_poly.type
_entity_poly.pdbx_seq_one_letter_code
_entity_poly.pdbx_strand_id
1 'polypeptide(L)'
;MAKGWKLIDNQWYYLNSNGSMAHDTVIDGYTLNSNGVYIENKKNYTFTEGLNKFCLDSGAMILANEDKNLNTSYSPLSFYMALAVLSEGSDNNTKTEILNGLNVNDEEKLSEECRKLYEKESFDSKYGKCILADSVWIDDDNNDVKFNEDTLKKIENDYNAGIFKGDLQSFNTAKDISNWLLEHTGGLLGGNPSDFISDEGAVMNIINSVYFKDKWADVFNRNLTEEKDFCLSDGSKVKSDFMSNNIYSKIYESNNGYKSSSLKFENGNEMMFILPDKGTSVYDIINDKNKFNEALNSLSDKNVTMEDVHYKVPKFKVSSKLDLNNCAKTLGLENIFNGKTADFSKFSEKGGLAVSSISQEATVSIDEDGGEAAAYTEIQMDGCAYDPEAKSYDMTLDRPFIFAITDKDNTPLFLGVINNPTV
;
A
#
# COMPACT_ATOMS: atom_id res chain seq x y z
N MET A 1 -25.60 -9.46 40.64
CA MET A 1 -25.35 -9.96 39.29
C MET A 1 -24.79 -8.83 38.45
N ALA A 2 -23.76 -9.10 37.63
CA ALA A 2 -23.22 -8.16 36.68
C ALA A 2 -24.27 -7.87 35.61
N LYS A 3 -24.35 -6.63 35.13
CA LYS A 3 -25.29 -6.16 34.12
C LYS A 3 -24.58 -5.19 33.15
N GLY A 4 -25.13 -5.02 31.96
CA GLY A 4 -24.57 -4.14 30.92
C GLY A 4 -23.32 -4.74 30.27
N TRP A 5 -22.58 -3.90 29.54
CA TRP A 5 -21.38 -4.30 28.81
C TRP A 5 -20.26 -4.78 29.74
N LYS A 6 -19.64 -5.91 29.39
CA LYS A 6 -18.54 -6.54 30.11
C LYS A 6 -17.45 -7.01 29.13
N LEU A 7 -16.21 -6.66 29.45
CA LEU A 7 -15.04 -7.20 28.79
C LEU A 7 -14.61 -8.46 29.52
N ILE A 8 -14.63 -9.62 28.83
CA ILE A 8 -14.25 -10.93 29.35
C ILE A 8 -13.34 -11.56 28.29
N ASP A 9 -12.15 -11.97 28.69
CA ASP A 9 -11.15 -12.58 27.82
C ASP A 9 -10.92 -11.77 26.51
N ASN A 10 -10.79 -10.46 26.66
CA ASN A 10 -10.60 -9.49 25.59
C ASN A 10 -11.77 -9.36 24.57
N GLN A 11 -12.96 -9.89 24.92
CA GLN A 11 -14.19 -9.81 24.12
C GLN A 11 -15.29 -9.11 24.92
N TRP A 12 -16.11 -8.28 24.23
CA TRP A 12 -17.23 -7.59 24.83
C TRP A 12 -18.50 -8.40 24.75
N TYR A 13 -19.21 -8.50 25.90
CA TYR A 13 -20.52 -9.14 26.06
C TYR A 13 -21.48 -8.18 26.70
N TYR A 14 -22.77 -8.36 26.45
CA TYR A 14 -23.83 -7.62 27.14
C TYR A 14 -24.65 -8.56 28.01
N LEU A 15 -24.75 -8.23 29.32
CA LEU A 15 -25.55 -8.93 30.26
C LEU A 15 -26.86 -8.20 30.52
N ASN A 16 -27.97 -8.85 30.25
CA ASN A 16 -29.33 -8.35 30.47
C ASN A 16 -29.58 -8.00 31.92
N SER A 17 -30.69 -7.33 32.20
CA SER A 17 -31.11 -6.97 33.58
C SER A 17 -31.31 -8.14 34.50
N ASN A 18 -31.65 -9.31 33.94
CA ASN A 18 -31.78 -10.59 34.67
C ASN A 18 -30.47 -11.38 34.82
N GLY A 19 -29.36 -10.85 34.25
CA GLY A 19 -28.04 -11.47 34.28
C GLY A 19 -27.78 -12.48 33.16
N SER A 20 -28.72 -12.73 32.24
CA SER A 20 -28.47 -13.56 31.08
C SER A 20 -27.62 -12.80 30.07
N MET A 21 -26.79 -13.51 29.28
CA MET A 21 -26.02 -12.95 28.18
C MET A 21 -26.96 -12.72 26.99
N ALA A 22 -26.89 -11.54 26.40
CA ALA A 22 -27.57 -11.25 25.15
C ALA A 22 -26.76 -11.84 23.97
N HIS A 23 -27.44 -12.35 22.94
CA HIS A 23 -26.84 -12.90 21.73
C HIS A 23 -27.81 -12.72 20.55
N ASP A 24 -27.30 -12.80 19.33
CA ASP A 24 -28.08 -12.64 18.08
C ASP A 24 -28.98 -11.40 18.08
N THR A 25 -28.46 -10.29 18.58
CA THR A 25 -29.26 -9.06 18.76
C THR A 25 -28.38 -7.81 18.66
N VAL A 26 -29.05 -6.66 18.55
CA VAL A 26 -28.41 -5.34 18.57
C VAL A 26 -28.78 -4.62 19.86
N ILE A 27 -27.78 -4.19 20.66
CA ILE A 27 -27.93 -3.44 21.89
C ILE A 27 -27.20 -2.10 21.75
N ASP A 28 -27.89 -0.99 21.92
CA ASP A 28 -27.32 0.38 21.80
C ASP A 28 -26.57 0.63 20.47
N GLY A 29 -27.02 -0.04 19.38
CA GLY A 29 -26.35 0.04 18.06
C GLY A 29 -25.20 -0.95 17.88
N TYR A 30 -24.88 -1.76 18.85
CA TYR A 30 -23.81 -2.77 18.81
C TYR A 30 -24.40 -4.16 18.58
N THR A 31 -23.89 -4.88 17.58
CA THR A 31 -24.35 -6.22 17.21
C THR A 31 -23.63 -7.28 18.07
N LEU A 32 -24.42 -8.25 18.58
CA LEU A 32 -23.92 -9.43 19.29
C LEU A 32 -24.17 -10.66 18.41
N ASN A 33 -23.14 -11.51 18.24
CA ASN A 33 -23.26 -12.77 17.51
C ASN A 33 -23.97 -13.86 18.32
N SER A 34 -24.09 -15.06 17.76
CA SER A 34 -24.72 -16.21 18.40
C SER A 34 -24.03 -16.65 19.71
N ASN A 35 -22.75 -16.32 19.87
CA ASN A 35 -21.99 -16.58 21.10
C ASN A 35 -22.06 -15.41 22.09
N GLY A 36 -22.87 -14.38 21.83
CA GLY A 36 -23.02 -13.19 22.66
C GLY A 36 -21.83 -12.23 22.63
N VAL A 37 -20.87 -12.48 21.76
CA VAL A 37 -19.71 -11.60 21.59
C VAL A 37 -20.12 -10.39 20.75
N TYR A 38 -19.76 -9.19 21.22
CA TYR A 38 -19.83 -8.00 20.39
C TYR A 38 -19.00 -8.20 19.12
N ILE A 39 -19.68 -8.09 18.02
CA ILE A 39 -19.04 -7.91 16.71
C ILE A 39 -19.18 -6.44 16.36
N GLU A 40 -18.07 -5.78 16.11
CA GLU A 40 -18.10 -4.45 15.52
C GLU A 40 -19.04 -4.52 14.31
N ASN A 41 -20.06 -3.65 14.27
CA ASN A 41 -20.96 -3.63 13.12
C ASN A 41 -20.08 -3.54 11.89
N LYS A 42 -19.92 -4.64 11.15
CA LYS A 42 -19.24 -4.60 9.88
C LYS A 42 -20.05 -3.59 9.05
N LYS A 43 -19.51 -2.40 8.90
CA LYS A 43 -20.02 -1.49 7.91
C LYS A 43 -20.00 -2.28 6.61
N ASN A 44 -21.14 -2.42 5.96
CA ASN A 44 -21.19 -3.06 4.66
C ASN A 44 -20.43 -2.15 3.69
N TYR A 45 -19.16 -2.40 3.55
CA TYR A 45 -18.33 -1.72 2.57
C TYR A 45 -18.62 -2.29 1.18
N THR A 46 -18.72 -1.43 0.19
CA THR A 46 -18.47 -1.84 -1.19
C THR A 46 -17.01 -2.29 -1.31
N PHE A 47 -16.65 -3.01 -2.38
CA PHE A 47 -15.27 -3.43 -2.59
C PHE A 47 -14.29 -2.24 -2.53
N THR A 48 -14.60 -1.17 -3.25
CA THR A 48 -13.77 0.05 -3.27
C THR A 48 -13.65 0.72 -1.90
N GLU A 49 -14.74 0.81 -1.12
CA GLU A 49 -14.67 1.36 0.24
C GLU A 49 -13.81 0.51 1.17
N GLY A 50 -13.94 -0.83 1.08
CA GLY A 50 -13.14 -1.78 1.85
C GLY A 50 -11.65 -1.72 1.50
N LEU A 51 -11.35 -1.67 0.21
CA LEU A 51 -9.99 -1.50 -0.30
C LEU A 51 -9.38 -0.18 0.17
N ASN A 52 -10.08 0.95 0.00
CA ASN A 52 -9.58 2.25 0.43
C ASN A 52 -9.35 2.29 1.95
N LYS A 53 -10.23 1.69 2.74
CA LYS A 53 -10.02 1.58 4.18
C LYS A 53 -8.78 0.75 4.51
N PHE A 54 -8.57 -0.37 3.84
CA PHE A 54 -7.37 -1.19 3.99
C PHE A 54 -6.10 -0.40 3.65
N CYS A 55 -6.12 0.32 2.51
CA CYS A 55 -4.99 1.15 2.08
C CYS A 55 -4.63 2.23 3.10
N LEU A 56 -5.64 2.88 3.68
CA LEU A 56 -5.45 3.90 4.73
C LEU A 56 -4.90 3.29 6.01
N ASP A 57 -5.50 2.21 6.49
CA ASP A 57 -5.13 1.59 7.77
C ASP A 57 -3.71 0.99 7.68
N SER A 58 -3.42 0.21 6.66
CA SER A 58 -2.10 -0.39 6.45
C SER A 58 -1.03 0.66 6.15
N GLY A 59 -1.36 1.67 5.34
CA GLY A 59 -0.46 2.77 5.01
C GLY A 59 -0.02 3.55 6.25
N ALA A 60 -0.97 3.93 7.12
CA ALA A 60 -0.65 4.60 8.37
C ALA A 60 0.25 3.74 9.27
N MET A 61 -0.04 2.43 9.39
CA MET A 61 0.76 1.50 10.19
C MET A 61 2.19 1.37 9.68
N ILE A 62 2.37 1.16 8.39
CA ILE A 62 3.71 1.00 7.80
C ILE A 62 4.50 2.30 7.92
N LEU A 63 3.97 3.41 7.42
CA LEU A 63 4.70 4.68 7.41
C LEU A 63 5.03 5.21 8.81
N ALA A 64 4.24 4.87 9.84
CA ALA A 64 4.49 5.28 11.22
C ALA A 64 5.63 4.50 11.88
N ASN A 65 5.86 3.24 11.46
CA ASN A 65 6.76 2.31 12.14
C ASN A 65 8.14 2.17 11.48
N GLU A 66 8.31 2.67 10.25
CA GLU A 66 9.60 2.64 9.56
C GLU A 66 10.59 3.68 10.14
N ASP A 67 11.88 3.49 9.85
CA ASP A 67 12.94 4.40 10.32
C ASP A 67 12.74 5.80 9.73
N LYS A 68 12.52 6.77 10.60
CA LYS A 68 12.26 8.17 10.25
C LYS A 68 13.47 8.90 9.62
N ASN A 69 14.63 8.28 9.57
CA ASN A 69 15.81 8.79 8.87
C ASN A 69 15.89 8.28 7.42
N LEU A 70 15.11 7.26 7.07
CA LEU A 70 15.09 6.67 5.74
C LEU A 70 13.82 7.12 5.00
N ASN A 71 13.89 7.06 3.68
CA ASN A 71 12.71 7.19 2.85
C ASN A 71 11.94 5.87 2.85
N THR A 72 10.62 5.94 2.74
CA THR A 72 9.77 4.75 2.69
C THR A 72 8.87 4.80 1.47
N SER A 73 8.75 3.67 0.77
CA SER A 73 7.78 3.42 -0.28
C SER A 73 7.03 2.13 0.04
N TYR A 74 5.72 2.16 -0.01
CA TYR A 74 4.82 1.06 0.28
C TYR A 74 3.67 1.02 -0.73
N SER A 75 3.29 -0.17 -1.19
CA SER A 75 2.10 -0.36 -2.01
C SER A 75 1.00 -1.08 -1.23
N PRO A 76 -0.01 -0.37 -0.75
CA PRO A 76 -1.13 -0.98 -0.06
C PRO A 76 -1.95 -1.88 -0.98
N LEU A 77 -2.11 -1.49 -2.26
CA LEU A 77 -2.83 -2.28 -3.24
C LEU A 77 -2.21 -3.66 -3.44
N SER A 78 -0.89 -3.70 -3.61
CA SER A 78 -0.18 -4.94 -3.82
C SER A 78 -0.26 -5.85 -2.58
N PHE A 79 -0.16 -5.30 -1.37
CA PHE A 79 -0.38 -6.07 -0.14
C PHE A 79 -1.81 -6.61 -0.02
N TYR A 80 -2.82 -5.82 -0.42
CA TYR A 80 -4.21 -6.27 -0.51
C TYR A 80 -4.34 -7.48 -1.43
N MET A 81 -3.74 -7.42 -2.62
CA MET A 81 -3.77 -8.50 -3.62
C MET A 81 -3.10 -9.77 -3.09
N ALA A 82 -1.93 -9.65 -2.44
CA ALA A 82 -1.24 -10.79 -1.83
C ALA A 82 -2.07 -11.49 -0.77
N LEU A 83 -2.77 -10.74 0.09
CA LEU A 83 -3.69 -11.30 1.09
C LEU A 83 -4.94 -11.92 0.44
N ALA A 84 -5.44 -11.35 -0.66
CA ALA A 84 -6.54 -11.92 -1.41
C ALA A 84 -6.15 -13.27 -2.04
N VAL A 85 -4.95 -13.39 -2.61
CA VAL A 85 -4.36 -14.67 -3.06
C VAL A 85 -4.32 -15.68 -1.90
N LEU A 86 -3.85 -15.25 -0.72
CA LEU A 86 -3.76 -16.10 0.44
C LEU A 86 -5.14 -16.61 0.90
N SER A 87 -6.19 -15.80 0.74
CA SER A 87 -7.56 -16.19 1.09
C SER A 87 -8.06 -17.38 0.26
N GLU A 88 -7.66 -17.51 -0.99
CA GLU A 88 -8.05 -18.62 -1.87
C GLU A 88 -7.50 -19.96 -1.41
N GLY A 89 -6.30 -19.96 -0.81
CA GLY A 89 -5.68 -21.15 -0.24
C GLY A 89 -6.15 -21.51 1.17
N SER A 90 -6.91 -20.62 1.82
CA SER A 90 -7.35 -20.74 3.20
C SER A 90 -8.79 -21.25 3.33
N ASP A 91 -9.14 -21.77 4.52
CA ASP A 91 -10.51 -22.18 4.87
C ASP A 91 -10.84 -21.77 6.31
N ASN A 92 -12.10 -21.95 6.69
CA ASN A 92 -12.60 -21.77 8.06
C ASN A 92 -12.22 -20.41 8.69
N ASN A 93 -11.67 -20.44 9.91
CA ASN A 93 -11.33 -19.24 10.69
C ASN A 93 -10.22 -18.42 10.02
N THR A 94 -9.22 -19.10 9.44
CA THR A 94 -8.11 -18.45 8.73
C THR A 94 -8.62 -17.57 7.59
N LYS A 95 -9.51 -18.11 6.77
CA LYS A 95 -10.15 -17.36 5.70
C LYS A 95 -10.96 -16.19 6.22
N THR A 96 -11.73 -16.42 7.28
CA THR A 96 -12.55 -15.37 7.92
C THR A 96 -11.70 -14.20 8.41
N GLU A 97 -10.54 -14.46 9.04
CA GLU A 97 -9.61 -13.41 9.47
C GLU A 97 -9.07 -12.60 8.29
N ILE A 98 -8.67 -13.29 7.21
CA ILE A 98 -8.15 -12.62 6.01
C ILE A 98 -9.23 -11.71 5.40
N LEU A 99 -10.44 -12.22 5.16
CA LEU A 99 -11.54 -11.45 4.60
C LEU A 99 -11.92 -10.26 5.48
N ASN A 100 -11.86 -10.42 6.80
CA ASN A 100 -12.08 -9.33 7.75
C ASN A 100 -11.01 -8.25 7.66
N GLY A 101 -9.74 -8.64 7.62
CA GLY A 101 -8.62 -7.72 7.45
C GLY A 101 -8.69 -6.95 6.13
N LEU A 102 -9.13 -7.59 5.07
CA LEU A 102 -9.37 -6.99 3.76
C LEU A 102 -10.65 -6.13 3.70
N ASN A 103 -11.47 -6.10 4.74
CA ASN A 103 -12.81 -5.46 4.76
C ASN A 103 -13.76 -6.00 3.67
N VAL A 104 -13.67 -7.28 3.33
CA VAL A 104 -14.48 -7.95 2.31
C VAL A 104 -15.78 -8.45 2.92
N ASN A 105 -16.93 -8.10 2.30
CA ASN A 105 -18.24 -8.58 2.70
C ASN A 105 -18.80 -9.68 1.80
N ASP A 106 -18.35 -9.71 0.54
CA ASP A 106 -18.82 -10.66 -0.49
C ASP A 106 -17.61 -11.42 -1.03
N GLU A 107 -17.35 -12.58 -0.42
CA GLU A 107 -16.24 -13.45 -0.79
C GLU A 107 -16.33 -13.94 -2.25
N GLU A 108 -17.56 -14.21 -2.73
CA GLU A 108 -17.76 -14.77 -4.07
C GLU A 108 -17.33 -13.80 -5.18
N LYS A 109 -17.30 -12.49 -4.88
CA LYS A 109 -16.88 -11.46 -5.82
C LYS A 109 -15.40 -11.05 -5.67
N LEU A 110 -14.73 -11.48 -4.61
CA LEU A 110 -13.37 -11.00 -4.33
C LEU A 110 -12.41 -11.25 -5.50
N SER A 111 -12.39 -12.47 -6.03
CA SER A 111 -11.49 -12.81 -7.14
C SER A 111 -11.80 -12.03 -8.42
N GLU A 112 -13.09 -11.86 -8.75
CA GLU A 112 -13.50 -11.06 -9.90
C GLU A 112 -13.11 -9.58 -9.75
N GLU A 113 -13.31 -9.00 -8.57
CA GLU A 113 -12.95 -7.62 -8.30
C GLU A 113 -11.43 -7.42 -8.27
N CYS A 114 -10.66 -8.37 -7.72
CA CYS A 114 -9.19 -8.35 -7.76
C CYS A 114 -8.68 -8.46 -9.20
N ARG A 115 -9.26 -9.33 -10.02
CA ARG A 115 -8.89 -9.44 -11.43
C ARG A 115 -9.16 -8.14 -12.19
N LYS A 116 -10.32 -7.50 -12.00
CA LYS A 116 -10.63 -6.19 -12.60
C LYS A 116 -9.65 -5.13 -12.16
N LEU A 117 -9.28 -5.14 -10.88
CA LEU A 117 -8.31 -4.23 -10.30
C LEU A 117 -6.92 -4.44 -10.92
N TYR A 118 -6.47 -5.68 -11.03
CA TYR A 118 -5.21 -6.01 -11.71
C TYR A 118 -5.21 -5.54 -13.18
N GLU A 119 -6.27 -5.85 -13.94
CA GLU A 119 -6.42 -5.44 -15.34
C GLU A 119 -6.45 -3.91 -15.52
N LYS A 120 -7.01 -3.19 -14.54
CA LYS A 120 -7.09 -1.73 -14.53
C LYS A 120 -5.74 -1.07 -14.22
N GLU A 121 -5.03 -1.59 -13.22
CA GLU A 121 -3.84 -0.94 -12.68
C GLU A 121 -2.53 -1.43 -13.32
N SER A 122 -2.53 -2.64 -13.94
CA SER A 122 -1.37 -3.14 -14.68
C SER A 122 -1.39 -2.61 -16.10
N PHE A 123 -0.32 -1.95 -16.50
CA PHE A 123 -0.18 -1.45 -17.87
C PHE A 123 1.27 -1.52 -18.36
N ASP A 124 1.40 -1.66 -19.68
CA ASP A 124 2.68 -1.54 -20.39
C ASP A 124 2.40 -0.69 -21.67
N SER A 125 2.78 0.56 -21.64
CA SER A 125 2.50 1.54 -22.69
C SER A 125 3.78 2.25 -23.14
N LYS A 126 3.67 3.05 -24.20
CA LYS A 126 4.79 3.90 -24.65
C LYS A 126 5.19 4.99 -23.63
N TYR A 127 4.30 5.29 -22.67
CA TYR A 127 4.52 6.34 -21.69
C TYR A 127 5.06 5.78 -20.37
N GLY A 128 4.68 4.54 -20.04
CA GLY A 128 5.07 3.96 -18.77
C GLY A 128 4.61 2.54 -18.59
N LYS A 129 4.90 2.00 -17.41
CA LYS A 129 4.62 0.62 -17.05
C LYS A 129 4.27 0.51 -15.57
N CYS A 130 3.20 -0.22 -15.26
CA CYS A 130 2.89 -0.65 -13.91
C CYS A 130 2.78 -2.17 -13.89
N ILE A 131 3.56 -2.81 -13.04
CA ILE A 131 3.52 -4.25 -12.81
C ILE A 131 3.14 -4.47 -11.35
N LEU A 132 2.03 -5.16 -11.13
CA LEU A 132 1.65 -5.71 -9.85
C LEU A 132 1.98 -7.21 -9.91
N ALA A 133 2.80 -7.71 -9.02
CA ALA A 133 3.18 -9.12 -9.05
C ALA A 133 3.21 -9.71 -7.64
N ASP A 134 2.52 -10.83 -7.49
CA ASP A 134 2.40 -11.59 -6.26
C ASP A 134 2.97 -13.00 -6.46
N SER A 135 3.65 -13.52 -5.45
CA SER A 135 4.12 -14.88 -5.44
C SER A 135 4.03 -15.51 -4.05
N VAL A 136 3.68 -16.78 -4.04
CA VAL A 136 3.67 -17.64 -2.86
C VAL A 136 4.74 -18.70 -3.06
N TRP A 137 5.68 -18.77 -2.13
CA TRP A 137 6.77 -19.73 -2.11
C TRP A 137 6.55 -20.69 -0.97
N ILE A 138 6.44 -21.99 -1.27
CA ILE A 138 6.09 -23.02 -0.29
C ILE A 138 7.25 -24.01 -0.17
N ASP A 139 7.60 -24.30 1.08
CA ASP A 139 8.65 -25.26 1.40
C ASP A 139 8.26 -26.67 0.96
N ASP A 140 9.08 -27.29 0.13
CA ASP A 140 8.90 -28.64 -0.40
C ASP A 140 10.17 -29.50 -0.21
N ASP A 141 10.89 -29.26 0.89
CA ASP A 141 12.15 -29.93 1.24
C ASP A 141 12.02 -31.48 1.19
N ASN A 142 10.85 -32.00 1.50
CA ASN A 142 10.57 -33.45 1.52
C ASN A 142 9.70 -33.96 0.36
N ASN A 143 9.35 -33.14 -0.64
CA ASN A 143 8.41 -33.49 -1.73
C ASN A 143 7.04 -34.01 -1.23
N ASP A 144 6.65 -33.68 0.00
CA ASP A 144 5.43 -34.16 0.64
C ASP A 144 4.22 -33.25 0.42
N VAL A 145 4.45 -32.00 -0.04
CA VAL A 145 3.38 -31.05 -0.28
C VAL A 145 2.74 -31.31 -1.63
N LYS A 146 1.52 -31.83 -1.62
CA LYS A 146 0.68 -31.99 -2.80
C LYS A 146 -0.28 -30.82 -2.87
N PHE A 147 -0.11 -29.97 -3.87
CA PHE A 147 -0.99 -28.84 -4.09
C PHE A 147 -2.30 -29.25 -4.74
N ASN A 148 -3.33 -28.49 -4.39
CA ASN A 148 -4.61 -28.54 -5.08
C ASN A 148 -4.50 -27.75 -6.41
N GLU A 149 -4.42 -28.49 -7.51
CA GLU A 149 -4.26 -27.93 -8.86
C GLU A 149 -5.38 -26.95 -9.25
N ASP A 150 -6.60 -27.15 -8.76
CA ASP A 150 -7.72 -26.24 -9.07
C ASP A 150 -7.56 -24.90 -8.36
N THR A 151 -7.07 -24.92 -7.11
CA THR A 151 -6.73 -23.68 -6.38
C THR A 151 -5.59 -22.94 -7.06
N LEU A 152 -4.54 -23.65 -7.49
CA LEU A 152 -3.41 -23.02 -8.20
C LEU A 152 -3.86 -22.34 -9.48
N LYS A 153 -4.67 -23.03 -10.31
CA LYS A 153 -5.21 -22.47 -11.55
C LYS A 153 -6.09 -21.25 -11.29
N LYS A 154 -6.90 -21.27 -10.23
CA LYS A 154 -7.73 -20.13 -9.87
C LYS A 154 -6.87 -18.92 -9.51
N ILE A 155 -5.82 -19.11 -8.71
CA ILE A 155 -4.89 -18.06 -8.30
C ILE A 155 -4.15 -17.49 -9.52
N GLU A 156 -3.65 -18.34 -10.38
CA GLU A 156 -2.98 -17.90 -11.60
C GLU A 156 -3.92 -17.09 -12.52
N ASN A 157 -5.15 -17.56 -12.74
CA ASN A 157 -6.09 -16.94 -13.66
C ASN A 157 -6.76 -15.66 -13.13
N ASP A 158 -7.09 -15.65 -11.83
CA ASP A 158 -7.89 -14.57 -11.24
C ASP A 158 -7.04 -13.48 -10.58
N TYR A 159 -5.78 -13.80 -10.18
CA TYR A 159 -4.90 -12.87 -9.47
C TYR A 159 -3.59 -12.60 -10.18
N ASN A 160 -3.31 -13.32 -11.28
CA ASN A 160 -2.01 -13.27 -11.97
C ASN A 160 -0.81 -13.51 -11.03
N ALA A 161 -1.01 -14.34 -10.01
CA ALA A 161 -0.01 -14.65 -9.00
C ALA A 161 0.69 -15.98 -9.26
N GLY A 162 2.00 -16.03 -9.00
CA GLY A 162 2.81 -17.25 -9.12
C GLY A 162 2.82 -18.04 -7.81
N ILE A 163 2.76 -19.39 -7.91
CA ILE A 163 3.00 -20.28 -6.78
C ILE A 163 4.17 -21.18 -7.10
N PHE A 164 5.16 -21.19 -6.22
CA PHE A 164 6.44 -21.86 -6.41
C PHE A 164 6.72 -22.80 -5.25
N LYS A 165 7.47 -23.88 -5.55
CA LYS A 165 7.96 -24.86 -4.58
C LYS A 165 9.47 -24.82 -4.54
N GLY A 166 10.02 -25.03 -3.33
CA GLY A 166 11.46 -25.18 -3.16
C GLY A 166 11.82 -25.23 -1.69
N ASP A 167 13.02 -25.74 -1.40
CA ASP A 167 13.62 -25.64 -0.08
C ASP A 167 13.89 -24.16 0.24
N LEU A 168 13.09 -23.56 1.11
CA LEU A 168 13.15 -22.14 1.46
C LEU A 168 14.45 -21.78 2.20
N GLN A 169 15.18 -22.75 2.73
CA GLN A 169 16.48 -22.56 3.36
C GLN A 169 17.63 -22.65 2.36
N SER A 170 17.36 -23.06 1.10
CA SER A 170 18.39 -23.21 0.09
C SER A 170 18.73 -21.91 -0.63
N PHE A 171 20.00 -21.77 -0.98
CA PHE A 171 20.46 -20.68 -1.85
C PHE A 171 19.83 -20.72 -3.25
N ASN A 172 19.47 -21.91 -3.76
CA ASN A 172 18.87 -22.03 -5.09
C ASN A 172 17.47 -21.40 -5.11
N THR A 173 16.61 -21.73 -4.15
CA THR A 173 15.28 -21.11 -4.03
C THR A 173 15.39 -19.60 -3.79
N ALA A 174 16.30 -19.16 -2.92
CA ALA A 174 16.58 -17.74 -2.70
C ALA A 174 17.01 -17.03 -3.99
N LYS A 175 17.79 -17.68 -4.84
CA LYS A 175 18.18 -17.16 -6.16
C LYS A 175 16.98 -17.10 -7.12
N ASP A 176 16.09 -18.07 -7.08
CA ASP A 176 14.89 -18.07 -7.91
C ASP A 176 13.94 -16.93 -7.48
N ILE A 177 13.81 -16.67 -6.18
CA ILE A 177 13.09 -15.50 -5.64
C ILE A 177 13.73 -14.20 -6.16
N SER A 178 15.05 -14.07 -6.04
CA SER A 178 15.77 -12.89 -6.54
C SER A 178 15.56 -12.68 -8.04
N ASN A 179 15.62 -13.73 -8.84
CA ASN A 179 15.37 -13.66 -10.28
C ASN A 179 13.92 -13.27 -10.59
N TRP A 180 12.96 -13.83 -9.86
CA TRP A 180 11.55 -13.49 -10.02
C TRP A 180 11.31 -12.00 -9.74
N LEU A 181 11.90 -11.44 -8.68
CA LEU A 181 11.85 -10.00 -8.39
C LEU A 181 12.48 -9.16 -9.50
N LEU A 182 13.66 -9.56 -10.03
CA LEU A 182 14.31 -8.85 -11.15
C LEU A 182 13.40 -8.80 -12.39
N GLU A 183 12.74 -9.92 -12.72
CA GLU A 183 11.85 -10.01 -13.89
C GLU A 183 10.61 -9.10 -13.73
N HIS A 184 10.04 -9.02 -12.52
CA HIS A 184 8.81 -8.28 -12.26
C HIS A 184 9.02 -6.82 -11.86
N THR A 185 10.27 -6.38 -11.71
CA THR A 185 10.60 -5.00 -11.31
C THR A 185 11.48 -4.26 -12.31
N GLY A 186 11.54 -4.75 -13.56
CA GLY A 186 12.38 -4.12 -14.58
C GLY A 186 13.88 -4.17 -14.25
N GLY A 187 14.31 -5.14 -13.46
CA GLY A 187 15.71 -5.30 -13.04
C GLY A 187 16.14 -4.43 -11.86
N LEU A 188 15.20 -3.76 -11.20
CA LEU A 188 15.52 -2.80 -10.12
C LEU A 188 15.60 -3.43 -8.72
N LEU A 189 14.82 -4.48 -8.48
CA LEU A 189 14.75 -5.19 -7.20
C LEU A 189 15.27 -6.62 -7.38
N GLY A 190 15.45 -7.36 -6.29
CA GLY A 190 15.98 -8.72 -6.33
C GLY A 190 17.33 -8.88 -5.59
N GLY A 191 18.01 -7.80 -5.31
CA GLY A 191 19.14 -7.69 -4.38
C GLY A 191 20.17 -8.82 -4.39
N ASN A 192 20.68 -9.15 -3.21
CA ASN A 192 21.55 -10.33 -3.00
C ASN A 192 20.65 -11.55 -2.71
N PRO A 193 20.74 -12.65 -3.48
CA PRO A 193 19.96 -13.87 -3.22
C PRO A 193 20.02 -14.36 -1.77
N SER A 194 21.14 -14.19 -1.07
CA SER A 194 21.27 -14.59 0.34
C SER A 194 20.28 -13.90 1.29
N ASP A 195 19.70 -12.75 0.89
CA ASP A 195 18.75 -12.01 1.69
C ASP A 195 17.34 -12.64 1.68
N PHE A 196 17.13 -13.65 0.83
CA PHE A 196 15.88 -14.39 0.69
C PHE A 196 15.96 -15.82 1.25
N ILE A 197 17.08 -16.21 1.86
CA ILE A 197 17.19 -17.48 2.58
C ILE A 197 16.35 -17.36 3.84
N SER A 198 15.36 -18.23 3.97
CA SER A 198 14.46 -18.22 5.13
C SER A 198 15.09 -18.87 6.36
N ASP A 199 14.56 -18.53 7.53
CA ASP A 199 14.93 -19.17 8.79
C ASP A 199 14.54 -20.67 8.80
N GLU A 200 15.20 -21.44 9.66
CA GLU A 200 14.90 -22.86 9.85
C GLU A 200 13.42 -23.04 10.28
N GLY A 201 12.72 -23.89 9.57
CA GLY A 201 11.30 -24.19 9.82
C GLY A 201 10.32 -23.25 9.11
N ALA A 202 10.77 -22.34 8.25
CA ALA A 202 9.89 -21.61 7.36
C ALA A 202 9.15 -22.54 6.42
N VAL A 203 7.83 -22.36 6.27
CA VAL A 203 6.97 -23.24 5.44
C VAL A 203 6.29 -22.52 4.28
N MET A 204 6.09 -21.21 4.38
CA MET A 204 5.48 -20.42 3.31
C MET A 204 5.88 -18.96 3.41
N ASN A 205 6.39 -18.41 2.33
CA ASN A 205 6.68 -16.98 2.17
C ASN A 205 5.78 -16.39 1.10
N ILE A 206 5.32 -15.18 1.36
CA ILE A 206 4.58 -14.37 0.40
C ILE A 206 5.48 -13.21 0.03
N ILE A 207 5.78 -13.10 -1.25
CA ILE A 207 6.62 -12.05 -1.80
C ILE A 207 5.81 -11.28 -2.82
N ASN A 208 5.75 -10.01 -2.61
CA ASN A 208 4.97 -9.06 -3.33
C ASN A 208 5.89 -8.00 -3.90
N SER A 209 5.74 -7.67 -5.16
CA SER A 209 6.50 -6.61 -5.79
C SER A 209 5.64 -5.67 -6.60
N VAL A 210 6.03 -4.41 -6.62
CA VAL A 210 5.37 -3.39 -7.44
C VAL A 210 6.42 -2.56 -8.13
N TYR A 211 6.25 -2.45 -9.42
CA TYR A 211 7.04 -1.57 -10.26
C TYR A 211 6.14 -0.54 -10.91
N PHE A 212 6.45 0.74 -10.73
CA PHE A 212 5.74 1.84 -11.33
C PHE A 212 6.72 2.77 -12.05
N LYS A 213 6.40 3.04 -13.31
CA LYS A 213 7.08 4.01 -14.15
C LYS A 213 6.03 4.66 -15.03
N ASP A 214 5.94 5.98 -15.02
CA ASP A 214 5.04 6.70 -15.88
C ASP A 214 5.59 8.10 -16.16
N LYS A 215 5.26 8.65 -17.33
CA LYS A 215 5.71 9.97 -17.77
C LYS A 215 4.76 11.04 -17.22
N TRP A 216 5.31 12.18 -16.80
CA TRP A 216 4.47 13.34 -16.48
C TRP A 216 3.66 13.78 -17.70
N ALA A 217 2.38 14.10 -17.51
CA ALA A 217 1.58 14.77 -18.52
C ALA A 217 2.14 16.17 -18.84
N ASP A 218 2.62 16.86 -17.80
CA ASP A 218 3.31 18.15 -17.88
C ASP A 218 4.77 17.96 -17.42
N VAL A 219 5.67 17.65 -18.35
CA VAL A 219 7.10 17.39 -18.06
C VAL A 219 7.81 18.62 -17.50
N PHE A 220 8.79 18.40 -16.63
CA PHE A 220 9.64 19.47 -16.14
C PHE A 220 10.74 19.82 -17.14
N ASN A 221 11.03 21.12 -17.28
CA ASN A 221 12.15 21.57 -18.11
C ASN A 221 13.47 21.35 -17.35
N ARG A 222 14.33 20.49 -17.88
CA ARG A 222 15.65 20.17 -17.28
C ARG A 222 16.53 21.40 -17.07
N ASN A 223 16.38 22.45 -17.90
CA ASN A 223 17.14 23.70 -17.75
C ASN A 223 16.68 24.55 -16.55
N LEU A 224 15.53 24.24 -15.95
CA LEU A 224 14.99 24.89 -14.75
C LEU A 224 15.23 24.07 -13.47
N THR A 225 15.91 22.94 -13.58
CA THR A 225 16.35 22.16 -12.40
C THR A 225 17.54 22.86 -11.76
N GLU A 226 17.42 23.14 -10.48
CA GLU A 226 18.44 23.88 -9.71
C GLU A 226 18.72 23.15 -8.38
N GLU A 227 20.00 23.14 -7.99
CA GLU A 227 20.40 22.67 -6.66
C GLU A 227 19.91 23.63 -5.57
N LYS A 228 19.11 23.11 -4.61
CA LYS A 228 18.55 23.86 -3.47
C LYS A 228 18.71 23.10 -2.16
N ASP A 229 18.50 23.83 -1.04
CA ASP A 229 18.49 23.24 0.29
C ASP A 229 17.16 22.49 0.50
N PHE A 230 17.29 21.24 0.99
CA PHE A 230 16.20 20.48 1.60
C PHE A 230 16.47 20.39 3.10
N CYS A 231 15.49 20.79 3.92
CA CYS A 231 15.61 20.80 5.38
C CYS A 231 15.19 19.44 5.95
N LEU A 232 16.11 18.72 6.58
CA LEU A 232 15.81 17.44 7.25
C LEU A 232 15.02 17.66 8.54
N SER A 233 14.47 16.60 9.09
CA SER A 233 13.67 16.63 10.33
C SER A 233 14.44 17.09 11.56
N ASP A 234 15.77 16.91 11.59
CA ASP A 234 16.66 17.39 12.64
C ASP A 234 17.07 18.86 12.48
N GLY A 235 16.60 19.55 11.44
CA GLY A 235 16.93 20.92 11.10
C GLY A 235 18.23 21.11 10.30
N SER A 236 18.97 20.06 10.04
CA SER A 236 20.11 20.10 9.11
C SER A 236 19.61 20.21 7.65
N LYS A 237 20.53 20.51 6.73
CA LYS A 237 20.20 20.71 5.34
C LYS A 237 21.06 19.85 4.44
N VAL A 238 20.45 19.30 3.40
CA VAL A 238 21.14 18.64 2.30
C VAL A 238 20.88 19.38 1.00
N LYS A 239 21.79 19.27 0.05
CA LYS A 239 21.58 19.78 -1.30
C LYS A 239 20.92 18.73 -2.16
N SER A 240 19.89 19.15 -2.90
CA SER A 240 19.17 18.29 -3.85
C SER A 240 18.79 19.08 -5.10
N ASP A 241 18.69 18.39 -6.22
CA ASP A 241 18.20 18.93 -7.48
C ASP A 241 16.68 19.10 -7.45
N PHE A 242 16.20 20.33 -7.52
CA PHE A 242 14.78 20.67 -7.56
C PHE A 242 14.33 20.98 -8.97
N MET A 243 13.42 20.18 -9.47
CA MET A 243 12.68 20.44 -10.71
C MET A 243 11.66 21.55 -10.48
N SER A 244 11.47 22.44 -11.44
CA SER A 244 10.52 23.56 -11.33
C SER A 244 9.58 23.62 -12.52
N ASN A 245 8.27 23.81 -12.26
CA ASN A 245 7.26 24.02 -13.29
C ASN A 245 6.07 24.80 -12.69
N ASN A 246 5.32 25.52 -13.55
CA ASN A 246 4.05 26.14 -13.21
C ASN A 246 2.94 25.35 -13.89
N ILE A 247 2.06 24.75 -13.12
CA ILE A 247 1.04 23.83 -13.63
C ILE A 247 -0.31 24.22 -13.04
N TYR A 248 -1.33 24.30 -13.90
CA TYR A 248 -2.72 24.48 -13.45
C TYR A 248 -3.22 23.15 -12.87
N SER A 249 -3.28 23.08 -11.56
CA SER A 249 -3.49 21.85 -10.81
C SER A 249 -4.39 22.02 -9.60
N LYS A 250 -4.80 20.88 -9.04
CA LYS A 250 -5.52 20.83 -7.77
C LYS A 250 -4.62 21.32 -6.64
N ILE A 251 -5.17 22.17 -5.76
CA ILE A 251 -4.53 22.60 -4.52
C ILE A 251 -5.55 22.61 -3.39
N TYR A 252 -5.12 22.15 -2.23
CA TYR A 252 -5.89 22.17 -0.99
C TYR A 252 -5.00 22.63 0.16
N GLU A 253 -5.47 23.61 0.92
CA GLU A 253 -4.81 24.09 2.12
C GLU A 253 -5.64 23.70 3.35
N SER A 254 -5.09 22.81 4.18
CA SER A 254 -5.76 22.29 5.36
C SER A 254 -5.57 23.21 6.58
N ASN A 255 -6.61 23.34 7.40
CA ASN A 255 -6.50 23.94 8.73
C ASN A 255 -5.75 23.03 9.73
N ASN A 256 -5.44 21.79 9.35
CA ASN A 256 -4.76 20.80 10.18
C ASN A 256 -3.22 20.78 9.99
N GLY A 257 -2.66 21.81 9.36
CA GLY A 257 -1.22 22.04 9.30
C GLY A 257 -0.53 21.36 8.13
N TYR A 258 -1.17 21.28 6.97
CA TYR A 258 -0.56 20.80 5.73
C TYR A 258 -1.25 21.42 4.49
N LYS A 259 -0.60 21.30 3.36
CA LYS A 259 -1.20 21.51 2.05
C LYS A 259 -0.95 20.32 1.14
N SER A 260 -1.82 20.08 0.18
CA SER A 260 -1.70 19.01 -0.80
C SER A 260 -1.97 19.50 -2.22
N SER A 261 -1.29 18.87 -3.17
CA SER A 261 -1.44 19.12 -4.60
C SER A 261 -1.04 17.88 -5.37
N SER A 262 -1.41 17.76 -6.65
CA SER A 262 -1.07 16.59 -7.46
C SER A 262 -0.54 16.95 -8.84
N LEU A 263 0.30 16.08 -9.37
CA LEU A 263 0.79 16.07 -10.74
C LEU A 263 0.24 14.84 -11.47
N LYS A 264 -0.18 15.03 -12.71
CA LYS A 264 -0.74 13.95 -13.53
C LYS A 264 0.34 13.21 -14.30
N PHE A 265 0.16 11.91 -14.44
CA PHE A 265 0.89 11.08 -15.39
C PHE A 265 0.10 10.91 -16.70
N GLU A 266 0.80 10.55 -17.77
CA GLU A 266 0.21 10.35 -19.10
C GLU A 266 -0.83 9.22 -19.16
N ASN A 267 -0.66 8.16 -18.36
CA ASN A 267 -1.64 7.07 -18.27
C ASN A 267 -2.83 7.41 -17.37
N GLY A 268 -2.85 8.61 -16.77
CA GLY A 268 -3.97 9.18 -16.03
C GLY A 268 -3.96 8.92 -14.54
N ASN A 269 -2.91 8.31 -14.01
CA ASN A 269 -2.63 8.27 -12.58
C ASN A 269 -2.17 9.66 -12.11
N GLU A 270 -2.22 9.91 -10.82
CA GLU A 270 -1.77 11.17 -10.22
C GLU A 270 -0.74 10.91 -9.11
N MET A 271 0.31 11.72 -9.06
CA MET A 271 1.19 11.78 -7.90
C MET A 271 0.77 12.96 -7.03
N MET A 272 0.22 12.62 -5.90
CA MET A 272 -0.19 13.56 -4.87
C MET A 272 0.98 13.82 -3.91
N PHE A 273 1.17 15.07 -3.54
CA PHE A 273 2.10 15.50 -2.50
C PHE A 273 1.33 16.11 -1.33
N ILE A 274 1.69 15.71 -0.10
CA ILE A 274 1.18 16.27 1.14
C ILE A 274 2.37 16.86 1.88
N LEU A 275 2.41 18.20 1.92
CA LEU A 275 3.49 18.96 2.53
C LEU A 275 3.04 19.54 3.86
N PRO A 276 3.59 19.10 5.01
CA PRO A 276 3.31 19.69 6.30
C PRO A 276 3.71 21.16 6.35
N ASP A 277 3.02 21.97 7.13
CA ASP A 277 3.41 23.34 7.40
C ASP A 277 4.77 23.40 8.09
N LYS A 278 5.47 24.53 7.99
CA LYS A 278 6.76 24.70 8.66
C LYS A 278 6.62 24.55 10.17
N GLY A 279 7.39 23.62 10.72
CA GLY A 279 7.35 23.26 12.14
C GLY A 279 6.40 22.10 12.49
N THR A 280 5.66 21.58 11.52
CA THR A 280 4.86 20.34 11.63
C THR A 280 5.61 19.18 11.02
N SER A 281 5.63 18.03 11.69
CA SER A 281 6.24 16.81 11.16
C SER A 281 5.27 16.06 10.26
N VAL A 282 5.78 15.33 9.25
CA VAL A 282 4.97 14.35 8.48
C VAL A 282 4.32 13.33 9.43
N TYR A 283 5.01 13.00 10.52
CA TYR A 283 4.54 12.01 11.49
C TYR A 283 3.43 12.54 12.42
N ASP A 284 3.22 13.86 12.50
CA ASP A 284 2.05 14.45 13.17
C ASP A 284 0.76 14.24 12.34
N ILE A 285 0.93 14.01 11.04
CA ILE A 285 -0.17 13.66 10.12
C ILE A 285 -0.38 12.15 10.14
N ILE A 286 0.68 11.36 9.94
CA ILE A 286 0.62 9.89 9.81
C ILE A 286 0.10 9.22 11.09
N ASN A 287 0.54 9.68 12.27
CA ASN A 287 0.15 9.11 13.57
C ASN A 287 -1.28 9.48 14.01
N ASP A 288 -1.90 10.45 13.35
CA ASP A 288 -3.31 10.80 13.56
C ASP A 288 -4.15 10.24 12.40
N LYS A 289 -4.84 9.12 12.66
CA LYS A 289 -5.64 8.41 11.66
C LYS A 289 -6.64 9.34 10.93
N ASN A 290 -7.23 10.31 11.63
CA ASN A 290 -8.21 11.22 11.04
C ASN A 290 -7.51 12.23 10.12
N LYS A 291 -6.36 12.77 10.54
CA LYS A 291 -5.56 13.67 9.71
C LYS A 291 -4.99 12.97 8.49
N PHE A 292 -4.47 11.76 8.66
CA PHE A 292 -3.93 10.97 7.55
C PHE A 292 -5.01 10.64 6.51
N ASN A 293 -6.20 10.23 6.99
CA ASN A 293 -7.35 10.00 6.12
C ASN A 293 -7.81 11.29 5.41
N GLU A 294 -7.91 12.41 6.12
CA GLU A 294 -8.22 13.72 5.52
C GLU A 294 -7.18 14.07 4.47
N ALA A 295 -5.88 13.93 4.79
CA ALA A 295 -4.79 14.30 3.91
C ALA A 295 -4.81 13.50 2.59
N LEU A 296 -4.97 12.19 2.65
CA LEU A 296 -5.02 11.34 1.45
C LEU A 296 -6.27 11.56 0.60
N ASN A 297 -7.38 12.02 1.19
CA ASN A 297 -8.61 12.33 0.48
C ASN A 297 -8.78 13.82 0.15
N SER A 298 -7.82 14.66 0.52
CA SER A 298 -7.96 16.13 0.46
C SER A 298 -8.20 16.66 -0.97
N LEU A 299 -7.61 16.03 -1.99
CA LEU A 299 -7.80 16.43 -3.39
C LEU A 299 -9.14 15.98 -4.00
N SER A 300 -9.93 15.21 -3.23
CA SER A 300 -11.33 14.88 -3.54
C SER A 300 -12.31 15.70 -2.72
N ASP A 301 -11.83 16.56 -1.82
CA ASP A 301 -12.66 17.43 -0.99
C ASP A 301 -13.33 18.52 -1.85
N LYS A 302 -14.52 18.94 -1.42
CA LYS A 302 -15.27 20.03 -2.07
C LYS A 302 -14.58 21.40 -2.00
N ASN A 303 -13.59 21.55 -1.13
CA ASN A 303 -12.82 22.78 -0.96
C ASN A 303 -11.55 22.80 -1.83
N VAL A 304 -11.26 21.73 -2.59
CA VAL A 304 -10.16 21.74 -3.54
C VAL A 304 -10.43 22.76 -4.63
N THR A 305 -9.40 23.52 -5.00
CA THR A 305 -9.45 24.45 -6.12
C THR A 305 -8.49 24.04 -7.23
N MET A 306 -8.78 24.47 -8.45
CA MET A 306 -7.86 24.37 -9.59
C MET A 306 -7.23 25.75 -9.76
N GLU A 307 -5.92 25.82 -9.57
CA GLU A 307 -5.18 27.11 -9.55
C GLU A 307 -3.81 26.94 -10.22
N ASP A 308 -3.15 28.06 -10.48
CA ASP A 308 -1.75 28.06 -10.91
C ASP A 308 -0.85 27.70 -9.72
N VAL A 309 -0.25 26.50 -9.77
CA VAL A 309 0.64 25.99 -8.74
C VAL A 309 2.07 26.03 -9.21
N HIS A 310 2.92 26.72 -8.48
CA HIS A 310 4.35 26.75 -8.71
C HIS A 310 5.01 25.60 -7.95
N TYR A 311 5.35 24.53 -8.69
CA TYR A 311 6.01 23.37 -8.13
C TYR A 311 7.52 23.54 -8.07
N LYS A 312 8.11 23.12 -6.94
CA LYS A 312 9.52 22.80 -6.78
C LYS A 312 9.63 21.46 -6.12
N VAL A 313 9.91 20.44 -6.91
CA VAL A 313 9.95 19.04 -6.47
C VAL A 313 11.38 18.53 -6.53
N PRO A 314 11.95 18.05 -5.40
CA PRO A 314 13.28 17.43 -5.46
C PRO A 314 13.21 16.15 -6.27
N LYS A 315 14.25 15.85 -7.05
CA LYS A 315 14.43 14.52 -7.63
C LYS A 315 14.69 13.53 -6.51
N PHE A 316 14.07 12.37 -6.57
CA PHE A 316 14.30 11.33 -5.59
C PHE A 316 14.12 9.94 -6.15
N LYS A 317 14.78 8.98 -5.52
CA LYS A 317 14.53 7.56 -5.68
C LYS A 317 14.36 6.96 -4.29
N VAL A 318 13.31 6.20 -4.10
CA VAL A 318 13.07 5.45 -2.87
C VAL A 318 12.86 3.99 -3.21
N SER A 319 13.61 3.11 -2.53
CA SER A 319 13.43 1.67 -2.59
C SER A 319 13.32 1.14 -1.17
N SER A 320 12.27 0.39 -0.90
CA SER A 320 12.01 -0.16 0.42
C SER A 320 11.85 -1.67 0.35
N LYS A 321 12.42 -2.36 1.32
CA LYS A 321 12.16 -3.77 1.61
C LYS A 321 11.47 -3.82 2.98
N LEU A 322 10.19 -4.16 2.97
CA LEU A 322 9.31 -4.08 4.13
C LEU A 322 8.96 -5.47 4.64
N ASP A 323 9.02 -5.66 5.96
CA ASP A 323 8.38 -6.78 6.67
C ASP A 323 6.95 -6.39 7.03
N LEU A 324 5.96 -7.05 6.42
CA LEU A 324 4.55 -6.77 6.62
C LEU A 324 3.89 -7.64 7.70
N ASN A 325 4.64 -8.52 8.38
CA ASN A 325 4.09 -9.44 9.37
C ASN A 325 3.38 -8.72 10.51
N ASN A 326 3.98 -7.66 11.04
CA ASN A 326 3.38 -6.89 12.13
C ASN A 326 2.14 -6.12 11.68
N CYS A 327 2.14 -5.59 10.47
CA CYS A 327 0.98 -4.94 9.88
C CYS A 327 -0.18 -5.94 9.72
N ALA A 328 0.08 -7.13 9.16
CA ALA A 328 -0.90 -8.20 9.02
C ALA A 328 -1.53 -8.58 10.37
N LYS A 329 -0.70 -8.80 11.41
CA LYS A 329 -1.19 -9.11 12.77
C LYS A 329 -2.07 -8.00 13.33
N THR A 330 -1.68 -6.74 13.15
CA THR A 330 -2.46 -5.58 13.61
C THR A 330 -3.79 -5.44 12.88
N LEU A 331 -3.86 -5.89 11.61
CA LEU A 331 -5.11 -6.00 10.85
C LEU A 331 -5.98 -7.19 11.28
N GLY A 332 -5.54 -7.98 12.27
CA GLY A 332 -6.28 -9.12 12.83
C GLY A 332 -5.97 -10.47 12.18
N LEU A 333 -4.90 -10.57 11.38
CA LEU A 333 -4.48 -11.80 10.73
C LEU A 333 -3.46 -12.56 11.59
N GLU A 334 -3.80 -12.92 12.82
CA GLU A 334 -2.86 -13.62 13.72
C GLU A 334 -2.78 -15.11 13.39
N ASN A 335 -3.91 -15.71 13.02
CA ASN A 335 -4.03 -17.15 12.83
C ASN A 335 -3.20 -17.66 11.65
N ILE A 336 -3.03 -16.86 10.62
CA ILE A 336 -2.24 -17.23 9.41
C ILE A 336 -0.79 -17.62 9.75
N PHE A 337 -0.24 -17.10 10.84
CA PHE A 337 1.14 -17.35 11.28
C PHE A 337 1.26 -18.53 12.25
N ASN A 338 0.15 -19.18 12.62
CA ASN A 338 0.15 -20.25 13.61
C ASN A 338 -0.07 -21.61 12.95
N GLY A 339 0.99 -22.39 12.76
CA GLY A 339 0.96 -23.70 12.11
C GLY A 339 0.07 -24.77 12.79
N LYS A 340 -0.45 -24.50 14.01
CA LYS A 340 -1.39 -25.40 14.69
C LYS A 340 -2.84 -25.09 14.39
N THR A 341 -3.16 -23.83 14.08
CA THR A 341 -4.52 -23.33 13.94
C THR A 341 -4.80 -22.75 12.56
N ALA A 342 -3.76 -22.38 11.80
CA ALA A 342 -3.91 -21.96 10.42
C ALA A 342 -4.49 -23.09 9.57
N ASP A 343 -5.46 -22.76 8.74
CA ASP A 343 -6.10 -23.67 7.82
C ASP A 343 -5.87 -23.22 6.38
N PHE A 344 -4.86 -23.83 5.75
CA PHE A 344 -4.53 -23.68 4.35
C PHE A 344 -4.83 -24.94 3.54
N SER A 345 -5.87 -25.68 3.94
CA SER A 345 -6.28 -26.94 3.32
C SER A 345 -6.69 -26.81 1.85
N LYS A 346 -7.02 -25.59 1.38
CA LYS A 346 -7.28 -25.34 -0.05
C LYS A 346 -6.00 -25.26 -0.86
N PHE A 347 -4.85 -24.91 -0.28
CA PHE A 347 -3.55 -25.05 -0.97
C PHE A 347 -3.11 -26.50 -1.03
N SER A 348 -3.18 -27.20 0.10
CA SER A 348 -2.72 -28.58 0.21
C SER A 348 -3.44 -29.33 1.31
N GLU A 349 -3.70 -30.63 1.09
CA GLU A 349 -4.25 -31.52 2.12
C GLU A 349 -3.26 -31.79 3.28
N LYS A 350 -1.98 -31.43 3.11
CA LYS A 350 -0.98 -31.51 4.18
C LYS A 350 -1.29 -30.40 5.20
N GLY A 351 -1.66 -30.80 6.42
CA GLY A 351 -1.83 -29.85 7.52
C GLY A 351 -0.52 -29.21 7.97
N GLY A 352 -0.62 -28.15 8.78
CA GLY A 352 0.54 -27.47 9.39
C GLY A 352 1.18 -26.38 8.53
N LEU A 353 0.57 -26.03 7.39
CA LEU A 353 0.99 -24.85 6.62
C LEU A 353 0.65 -23.58 7.40
N ALA A 354 1.61 -22.69 7.49
CA ALA A 354 1.44 -21.35 8.07
C ALA A 354 2.34 -20.37 7.31
N VAL A 355 1.94 -19.11 7.29
CA VAL A 355 2.77 -18.04 6.74
C VAL A 355 3.98 -17.82 7.65
N SER A 356 5.19 -17.90 7.10
CA SER A 356 6.42 -17.61 7.82
C SER A 356 6.78 -16.13 7.69
N SER A 357 6.64 -15.58 6.49
CA SER A 357 6.88 -14.16 6.24
C SER A 357 5.99 -13.62 5.15
N ILE A 358 5.68 -12.33 5.27
CA ILE A 358 5.11 -11.50 4.21
C ILE A 358 6.05 -10.33 4.01
N SER A 359 6.63 -10.22 2.84
CA SER A 359 7.54 -9.13 2.50
C SER A 359 7.11 -8.41 1.24
N GLN A 360 7.40 -7.12 1.18
CA GLN A 360 7.18 -6.31 -0.01
C GLN A 360 8.46 -5.58 -0.37
N GLU A 361 8.78 -5.59 -1.65
CA GLU A 361 9.78 -4.68 -2.21
C GLU A 361 9.09 -3.70 -3.17
N ALA A 362 9.29 -2.41 -2.92
CA ALA A 362 8.67 -1.33 -3.69
C ALA A 362 9.70 -0.26 -4.04
N THR A 363 9.67 0.25 -5.27
CA THR A 363 10.52 1.34 -5.69
C THR A 363 9.74 2.39 -6.46
N VAL A 364 10.03 3.66 -6.15
CA VAL A 364 9.51 4.82 -6.86
C VAL A 364 10.69 5.75 -7.15
N SER A 365 10.80 6.18 -8.40
CA SER A 365 11.84 7.13 -8.82
C SER A 365 11.18 8.27 -9.61
N ILE A 366 11.56 9.50 -9.33
CA ILE A 366 10.96 10.70 -9.94
C ILE A 366 12.06 11.62 -10.43
N ASP A 367 11.99 11.94 -11.72
CA ASP A 367 12.82 12.93 -12.38
C ASP A 367 11.97 13.89 -13.25
N GLU A 368 12.61 14.67 -14.11
CA GLU A 368 11.95 15.67 -14.96
C GLU A 368 10.97 15.08 -15.97
N ASP A 369 11.17 13.84 -16.40
CA ASP A 369 10.30 13.15 -17.36
C ASP A 369 9.17 12.38 -16.69
N GLY A 370 9.26 12.13 -15.39
CA GLY A 370 8.32 11.31 -14.60
C GLY A 370 9.05 10.24 -13.81
N GLY A 371 8.52 9.02 -13.80
CA GLY A 371 9.23 7.84 -13.30
C GLY A 371 10.28 7.39 -14.29
N GLU A 372 11.42 6.94 -13.84
CA GLU A 372 12.66 6.54 -14.56
C GLU A 372 12.58 6.52 -16.11
N ALA A 373 13.10 7.55 -16.79
CA ALA A 373 12.89 7.77 -18.22
C ALA A 373 14.15 7.55 -19.06
N ALA A 374 13.94 7.00 -20.28
CA ALA A 374 14.84 7.16 -21.41
C ALA A 374 14.45 8.45 -22.16
N ALA A 375 15.41 9.32 -22.42
CA ALA A 375 15.21 10.64 -22.96
C ALA A 375 14.51 10.68 -24.33
N TYR A 376 13.41 11.41 -24.40
CA TYR A 376 12.95 12.07 -25.63
C TYR A 376 12.34 13.42 -25.24
N THR A 377 12.92 14.50 -25.73
CA THR A 377 12.50 15.86 -25.41
C THR A 377 11.68 16.40 -26.58
N GLU A 378 10.36 16.49 -26.41
CA GLU A 378 9.52 17.37 -27.24
C GLU A 378 8.94 18.44 -26.31
N ILE A 379 9.44 19.67 -26.43
CA ILE A 379 8.95 20.81 -25.67
C ILE A 379 7.79 21.39 -26.47
N GLN A 380 6.54 21.11 -26.10
CA GLN A 380 5.39 21.92 -26.51
C GLN A 380 5.25 23.08 -25.51
N MET A 381 5.45 24.29 -25.98
CA MET A 381 5.07 25.50 -25.27
C MET A 381 3.65 25.88 -25.70
N ASP A 382 2.65 25.55 -24.89
CA ASP A 382 1.33 26.18 -25.04
C ASP A 382 1.32 27.46 -24.23
N GLY A 383 1.15 28.61 -24.93
CA GLY A 383 1.01 29.91 -24.32
C GLY A 383 -0.38 30.04 -23.66
N CYS A 384 -0.47 29.88 -22.35
CA CYS A 384 -1.64 30.29 -21.60
C CYS A 384 -1.69 31.82 -21.51
N ALA A 385 -2.88 32.40 -21.65
CA ALA A 385 -3.10 33.83 -21.37
C ALA A 385 -2.84 34.08 -19.87
N TYR A 386 -1.87 34.94 -19.57
CA TYR A 386 -1.55 35.37 -18.22
C TYR A 386 -2.71 36.22 -17.68
N ASP A 387 -3.36 35.75 -16.59
CA ASP A 387 -4.30 36.54 -15.79
C ASP A 387 -3.54 37.12 -14.59
N PRO A 388 -3.31 38.45 -14.53
CA PRO A 388 -2.56 39.07 -13.44
C PRO A 388 -3.29 39.04 -12.09
N GLU A 389 -4.57 38.66 -12.04
CA GLU A 389 -5.35 38.52 -10.80
C GLU A 389 -5.49 37.06 -10.33
N ALA A 390 -4.97 36.08 -11.11
CA ALA A 390 -4.99 34.69 -10.74
C ALA A 390 -4.16 34.47 -9.46
N LYS A 391 -4.72 33.75 -8.49
CA LYS A 391 -3.99 33.31 -7.30
C LYS A 391 -2.96 32.29 -7.73
N SER A 392 -1.73 32.48 -7.32
CA SER A 392 -0.65 31.56 -7.51
C SER A 392 -0.28 30.93 -6.17
N TYR A 393 -0.13 29.62 -6.15
CA TYR A 393 0.22 28.82 -4.97
C TYR A 393 1.63 28.26 -5.10
N ASP A 394 2.37 28.23 -3.98
CA ASP A 394 3.71 27.63 -3.94
C ASP A 394 3.64 26.23 -3.34
N MET A 395 4.13 25.22 -4.10
CA MET A 395 4.30 23.84 -3.67
C MET A 395 5.77 23.46 -3.71
N THR A 396 6.58 24.14 -2.89
CA THR A 396 8.01 23.84 -2.74
C THR A 396 8.21 22.75 -1.69
N LEU A 397 8.61 21.55 -2.14
CA LEU A 397 8.84 20.36 -1.28
C LEU A 397 10.24 20.41 -0.65
N ASP A 398 10.51 21.44 0.15
CA ASP A 398 11.83 21.75 0.74
C ASP A 398 12.10 21.09 2.11
N ARG A 399 11.24 20.19 2.54
CA ARG A 399 11.29 19.46 3.83
C ARG A 399 10.54 18.15 3.71
N PRO A 400 10.62 17.22 4.70
CA PRO A 400 9.93 15.94 4.64
C PRO A 400 8.46 16.06 4.22
N PHE A 401 8.04 15.22 3.30
CA PHE A 401 6.68 15.20 2.76
C PHE A 401 6.19 13.76 2.53
N ILE A 402 4.87 13.61 2.51
CA ILE A 402 4.22 12.37 2.11
C ILE A 402 3.92 12.45 0.61
N PHE A 403 4.08 11.34 -0.09
CA PHE A 403 3.56 11.19 -1.45
C PHE A 403 2.58 10.02 -1.54
N ALA A 404 1.65 10.11 -2.47
CA ALA A 404 0.79 9.02 -2.88
C ALA A 404 0.73 8.98 -4.41
N ILE A 405 0.83 7.79 -5.00
CA ILE A 405 0.46 7.57 -6.39
C ILE A 405 -0.93 6.95 -6.36
N THR A 406 -1.89 7.60 -7.00
CA THR A 406 -3.29 7.17 -6.99
C THR A 406 -3.80 6.96 -8.41
N ASP A 407 -4.76 6.06 -8.54
CA ASP A 407 -5.54 5.92 -9.77
C ASP A 407 -6.59 7.04 -9.92
N LYS A 408 -7.38 6.96 -11.00
CA LYS A 408 -8.46 7.92 -11.31
C LYS A 408 -9.59 7.94 -10.27
N ASP A 409 -9.72 6.86 -9.49
CA ASP A 409 -10.74 6.70 -8.45
C ASP A 409 -10.17 7.03 -7.05
N ASN A 410 -8.97 7.61 -7.01
CA ASN A 410 -8.17 7.93 -5.82
C ASN A 410 -7.80 6.71 -4.97
N THR A 411 -7.71 5.51 -5.56
CA THR A 411 -7.18 4.33 -4.89
C THR A 411 -5.66 4.46 -4.79
N PRO A 412 -5.05 4.37 -3.61
CA PRO A 412 -3.61 4.45 -3.46
C PRO A 412 -2.91 3.20 -4.02
N LEU A 413 -2.12 3.38 -5.07
CA LEU A 413 -1.21 2.37 -5.61
C LEU A 413 0.09 2.33 -4.79
N PHE A 414 0.60 3.52 -4.45
CA PHE A 414 1.77 3.71 -3.61
C PHE A 414 1.51 4.80 -2.58
N LEU A 415 2.11 4.62 -1.42
CA LEU A 415 2.24 5.60 -0.35
C LEU A 415 3.70 5.67 0.07
N GLY A 416 4.18 6.85 0.43
CA GLY A 416 5.54 6.95 0.93
C GLY A 416 5.84 8.26 1.64
N VAL A 417 7.01 8.27 2.25
CA VAL A 417 7.58 9.45 2.91
C VAL A 417 8.99 9.70 2.36
N ILE A 418 9.24 10.90 1.95
CA ILE A 418 10.58 11.37 1.62
C ILE A 418 11.10 12.21 2.79
N ASN A 419 12.01 11.63 3.56
CA ASN A 419 12.69 12.27 4.67
C ASN A 419 13.98 12.95 4.22
N ASN A 420 14.61 12.39 3.17
CA ASN A 420 15.84 12.90 2.56
C ASN A 420 15.89 12.52 1.08
N PRO A 421 15.80 13.45 0.12
CA PRO A 421 15.78 13.12 -1.29
C PRO A 421 17.11 12.64 -1.87
N THR A 422 18.20 12.65 -1.08
CA THR A 422 19.57 12.30 -1.53
C THR A 422 20.02 10.89 -1.16
N VAL A 423 19.16 10.09 -0.52
CA VAL A 423 19.46 8.71 -0.08
C VAL A 423 18.51 7.71 -0.68
#